data_4c10fcc0ee6363cf96ef1580995b9034
#
_entry.id   4c10fcc0ee6363cf96ef1580995b9034
#
_cell.length_a   1.000
_cell.length_b   1.000
_cell.length_c   1.000
_cell.angle_alpha   90.00
_cell.angle_beta   90.00
_cell.angle_gamma   90.00
#
_symmetry.space_group_name_H-M   'P 1'
#
loop_
_entity.id
_entity.type
_entity.pdbx_description
1 polymer ?
#
loop_
_entity_poly.entity_id
_entity_poly.type
_entity_poly.pdbx_seq_one_letter_code
_entity_poly.pdbx_strand_id
1 'polypeptide(L)'
;MAVIFTNHKVAGDDTAYDITAARMLDLARSVDGFLGIESVRDASGTGITVSYWRDHDAIAVWRRHPEHLDAQSAGRSEWYAWYELRVATVERAESHRRPTTMVT
;
A
#
# COMPACT_ATOMS: atom_id res chain seq x y z
N MET A 1 9.11 2.00 9.98
CA MET A 1 8.05 0.98 10.15
C MET A 1 7.48 0.60 8.80
N ALA A 2 7.06 -0.63 8.65
CA ALA A 2 6.43 -1.11 7.43
C ALA A 2 5.04 -1.66 7.72
N VAL A 3 4.08 -1.34 6.85
CA VAL A 3 2.75 -1.97 6.83
C VAL A 3 2.70 -2.85 5.60
N ILE A 4 2.54 -4.16 5.82
CA ILE A 4 2.56 -5.18 4.78
C ILE A 4 1.13 -5.67 4.57
N PHE A 5 0.59 -5.43 3.39
CA PHE A 5 -0.78 -5.79 3.04
C PHE A 5 -0.75 -6.81 1.90
N THR A 6 -0.96 -8.07 2.26
CA THR A 6 -1.07 -9.17 1.31
C THR A 6 -2.53 -9.48 1.08
N ASN A 7 -2.95 -9.61 -0.18
CA ASN A 7 -4.35 -9.75 -0.51
C ASN A 7 -4.56 -10.54 -1.78
N HIS A 8 -5.79 -11.01 -1.97
CA HIS A 8 -6.24 -11.59 -3.22
C HIS A 8 -7.48 -10.84 -3.70
N LYS A 9 -7.35 -10.15 -4.83
CA LYS A 9 -8.43 -9.36 -5.41
C LYS A 9 -9.34 -10.25 -6.21
N VAL A 10 -10.66 -10.11 -5.99
CA VAL A 10 -11.64 -10.83 -6.80
C VAL A 10 -11.67 -10.28 -8.22
N ALA A 11 -11.94 -11.16 -9.19
CA ALA A 11 -12.09 -10.77 -10.58
C ALA A 11 -13.35 -9.91 -10.76
N GLY A 12 -13.32 -8.97 -11.71
CA GLY A 12 -14.44 -8.10 -12.01
C GLY A 12 -14.01 -6.78 -12.64
N ASP A 13 -14.92 -5.81 -12.66
CA ASP A 13 -14.62 -4.46 -13.11
C ASP A 13 -13.75 -3.74 -12.07
N ASP A 14 -12.54 -3.36 -12.46
CA ASP A 14 -11.55 -2.76 -11.61
C ASP A 14 -11.65 -1.23 -11.54
N THR A 15 -12.59 -0.61 -12.22
CA THR A 15 -12.66 0.86 -12.33
C THR A 15 -12.76 1.53 -10.96
N ALA A 16 -13.72 1.12 -10.12
CA ALA A 16 -13.89 1.70 -8.79
C ALA A 16 -12.70 1.38 -7.88
N TYR A 17 -12.16 0.19 -7.99
CA TYR A 17 -10.96 -0.22 -7.25
C TYR A 17 -9.76 0.65 -7.59
N ASP A 18 -9.50 0.85 -8.88
CA ASP A 18 -8.34 1.63 -9.34
C ASP A 18 -8.44 3.10 -8.92
N ILE A 19 -9.64 3.69 -9.00
CA ILE A 19 -9.88 5.07 -8.55
C ILE A 19 -9.60 5.19 -7.04
N THR A 20 -10.11 4.25 -6.26
CA THR A 20 -9.91 4.26 -4.80
C THR A 20 -8.46 4.02 -4.44
N ALA A 21 -7.77 3.11 -5.11
CA ALA A 21 -6.36 2.84 -4.87
C ALA A 21 -5.48 4.07 -5.15
N ALA A 22 -5.74 4.79 -6.24
CA ALA A 22 -5.05 6.04 -6.57
C ALA A 22 -5.31 7.11 -5.51
N ARG A 23 -6.54 7.24 -5.04
CA ARG A 23 -6.90 8.20 -3.98
C ARG A 23 -6.23 7.85 -2.67
N MET A 24 -6.15 6.57 -2.31
CA MET A 24 -5.47 6.12 -1.10
C MET A 24 -3.98 6.44 -1.13
N LEU A 25 -3.34 6.32 -2.27
CA LEU A 25 -1.94 6.69 -2.43
C LEU A 25 -1.74 8.20 -2.23
N ASP A 26 -2.60 9.02 -2.81
CA ASP A 26 -2.54 10.48 -2.62
C ASP A 26 -2.73 10.87 -1.14
N LEU A 27 -3.67 10.23 -0.45
CA LEU A 27 -3.88 10.45 0.98
C LEU A 27 -2.68 10.02 1.81
N ALA A 28 -2.09 8.86 1.52
CA ALA A 28 -0.90 8.39 2.23
C ALA A 28 0.25 9.38 2.10
N ARG A 29 0.48 9.90 0.89
CA ARG A 29 1.53 10.89 0.62
C ARG A 29 1.33 12.19 1.39
N SER A 30 0.11 12.54 1.75
CA SER A 30 -0.22 13.75 2.50
C SER A 30 0.04 13.63 3.99
N VAL A 31 0.20 12.43 4.52
CA VAL A 31 0.43 12.19 5.95
C VAL A 31 1.88 12.48 6.30
N ASP A 32 2.09 13.31 7.31
CA ASP A 32 3.42 13.52 7.85
C ASP A 32 3.97 12.21 8.42
N GLY A 33 5.17 11.84 7.97
CA GLY A 33 5.79 10.56 8.32
C GLY A 33 5.62 9.46 7.28
N PHE A 34 4.91 9.69 6.18
CA PHE A 34 4.92 8.78 5.05
C PHE A 34 6.30 8.76 4.39
N LEU A 35 6.89 7.57 4.19
CA LEU A 35 8.23 7.43 3.65
C LEU A 35 8.26 6.80 2.25
N GLY A 36 7.27 6.02 1.89
CA GLY A 36 7.22 5.38 0.59
C GLY A 36 6.25 4.21 0.53
N ILE A 37 6.05 3.69 -0.67
CA ILE A 37 5.15 2.56 -0.93
C ILE A 37 5.63 1.77 -2.14
N GLU A 38 5.46 0.47 -2.06
CA GLU A 38 5.73 -0.48 -3.13
C GLU A 38 4.58 -1.44 -3.25
N SER A 39 4.16 -1.74 -4.48
CA SER A 39 3.02 -2.63 -4.70
C SER A 39 3.21 -3.45 -5.97
N VAL A 40 2.90 -4.73 -5.86
CA VAL A 40 2.92 -5.66 -6.99
C VAL A 40 1.68 -6.55 -6.92
N ARG A 41 1.18 -6.95 -8.07
CA ARG A 41 0.07 -7.90 -8.19
C ARG A 41 0.36 -8.85 -9.34
N ASP A 42 0.17 -10.15 -9.10
CA ASP A 42 0.34 -11.14 -10.15
C ASP A 42 -0.92 -11.31 -11.00
N ALA A 43 -0.81 -12.14 -12.04
CA ALA A 43 -1.92 -12.38 -12.96
C ALA A 43 -3.10 -13.12 -12.30
N SER A 44 -2.88 -13.82 -11.19
CA SER A 44 -3.94 -14.51 -10.46
C SER A 44 -4.78 -13.58 -9.59
N GLY A 45 -4.30 -12.38 -9.32
CA GLY A 45 -4.94 -11.42 -8.43
C GLY A 45 -4.34 -11.34 -7.03
N THR A 46 -3.30 -12.10 -6.74
CA THR A 46 -2.57 -11.98 -5.46
C THR A 46 -1.63 -10.80 -5.53
N GLY A 47 -1.71 -9.93 -4.55
CA GLY A 47 -0.91 -8.72 -4.46
C GLY A 47 -0.30 -8.50 -3.09
N ILE A 48 0.79 -7.73 -3.08
CA ILE A 48 1.45 -7.29 -1.85
C ILE A 48 1.72 -5.80 -2.00
N THR A 49 1.26 -5.04 -1.03
CA THR A 49 1.58 -3.62 -0.89
C THR A 49 2.33 -3.42 0.41
N VAL A 50 3.48 -2.78 0.34
CA VAL A 50 4.27 -2.41 1.51
C VAL A 50 4.37 -0.90 1.55
N SER A 51 3.90 -0.31 2.63
CA SER A 51 4.06 1.12 2.89
C SER A 51 5.01 1.35 4.05
N TYR A 52 5.80 2.41 3.97
CA TYR A 52 6.83 2.74 4.95
C TYR A 52 6.49 4.03 5.65
N TRP A 53 6.67 4.05 6.97
CA TRP A 53 6.23 5.12 7.85
C TRP A 53 7.29 5.41 8.90
N ARG A 54 7.38 6.67 9.30
CA ARG A 54 8.34 7.10 10.32
C ARG A 54 8.10 6.40 11.66
N ASP A 55 6.84 6.27 12.07
CA ASP A 55 6.45 5.74 13.37
C ASP A 55 5.01 5.24 13.39
N HIS A 56 4.59 4.70 14.54
CA HIS A 56 3.21 4.23 14.75
C HIS A 56 2.18 5.36 14.67
N ASP A 57 2.54 6.57 15.10
CA ASP A 57 1.60 7.70 15.08
C ASP A 57 1.22 8.07 13.65
N ALA A 58 2.18 8.08 12.74
CA ALA A 58 1.91 8.32 11.32
C ALA A 58 0.97 7.26 10.73
N ILE A 59 1.21 5.99 11.03
CA ILE A 59 0.33 4.89 10.62
C ILE A 59 -1.08 5.10 11.16
N ALA A 60 -1.21 5.48 12.44
CA ALA A 60 -2.50 5.67 13.08
C ALA A 60 -3.29 6.83 12.43
N VAL A 61 -2.63 7.92 12.11
CA VAL A 61 -3.27 9.06 11.41
C VAL A 61 -3.86 8.59 10.08
N TRP A 62 -3.08 7.87 9.29
CA TRP A 62 -3.54 7.38 7.99
C TRP A 62 -4.70 6.39 8.12
N ARG A 63 -4.57 5.41 9.03
CA ARG A 63 -5.60 4.38 9.22
C ARG A 63 -6.93 4.93 9.73
N ARG A 64 -6.91 6.04 10.46
CA ARG A 64 -8.11 6.69 10.99
C ARG A 64 -8.75 7.68 10.03
N HIS A 65 -8.09 7.97 8.90
CA HIS A 65 -8.66 8.88 7.92
C HIS A 65 -9.99 8.33 7.42
N PRO A 66 -11.08 9.13 7.36
CA PRO A 66 -12.40 8.65 6.97
C PRO A 66 -12.44 7.96 5.62
N GLU A 67 -11.73 8.49 4.61
CA GLU A 67 -11.66 7.86 3.30
C GLU A 67 -10.93 6.51 3.34
N HIS A 68 -9.94 6.34 4.20
CA HIS A 68 -9.25 5.07 4.38
C HIS A 68 -10.15 4.03 5.06
N LEU A 69 -10.97 4.46 6.02
CA LEU A 69 -11.96 3.58 6.65
C LEU A 69 -13.01 3.12 5.64
N ASP A 70 -13.47 4.00 4.76
CA ASP A 70 -14.40 3.64 3.68
C ASP A 70 -13.76 2.65 2.71
N ALA A 71 -12.50 2.86 2.33
CA ALA A 71 -11.77 1.94 1.45
C ALA A 71 -11.58 0.57 2.11
N GLN A 72 -11.30 0.50 3.41
CA GLN A 72 -11.21 -0.76 4.14
C GLN A 72 -12.55 -1.51 4.13
N SER A 73 -13.66 -0.83 4.33
CA SER A 73 -14.99 -1.42 4.29
C SER A 73 -15.30 -1.99 2.90
N ALA A 74 -15.05 -1.23 1.83
CA ALA A 74 -15.24 -1.69 0.47
C ALA A 74 -14.31 -2.87 0.13
N GLY A 75 -13.08 -2.84 0.60
CA GLY A 75 -12.14 -3.94 0.42
C GLY A 75 -12.66 -5.25 1.01
N ARG A 76 -13.17 -5.20 2.24
CA ARG A 76 -13.73 -6.39 2.90
C ARG A 76 -15.00 -6.91 2.24
N SER A 77 -15.86 -6.03 1.76
CA SER A 77 -17.17 -6.42 1.24
C SER A 77 -17.18 -6.72 -0.26
N GLU A 78 -16.29 -6.10 -1.05
CA GLU A 78 -16.39 -6.12 -2.51
C GLU A 78 -15.13 -6.58 -3.23
N TRP A 79 -13.93 -6.18 -2.76
CA TRP A 79 -12.72 -6.29 -3.58
C TRP A 79 -11.81 -7.46 -3.26
N TYR A 80 -11.72 -7.87 -1.99
CA TYR A 80 -10.76 -8.89 -1.58
C TYR A 80 -11.45 -10.17 -1.13
N ALA A 81 -11.03 -11.29 -1.72
CA ALA A 81 -11.44 -12.61 -1.24
C ALA A 81 -10.84 -12.88 0.14
N TRP A 82 -9.61 -12.41 0.35
CA TRP A 82 -8.93 -12.46 1.64
C TRP A 82 -7.84 -11.40 1.67
N TYR A 83 -7.43 -11.02 2.87
CA TYR A 83 -6.23 -10.21 3.06
C TYR A 83 -5.59 -10.50 4.42
N GLU A 84 -4.31 -10.19 4.51
CA GLU A 84 -3.56 -10.21 5.75
C GLU A 84 -2.78 -8.90 5.86
N LEU A 85 -2.82 -8.31 7.04
CA LEU A 85 -2.11 -7.08 7.33
C LEU A 85 -1.11 -7.31 8.45
N ARG A 86 0.12 -6.85 8.23
CA ARG A 86 1.19 -6.93 9.22
C ARG A 86 1.83 -5.56 9.38
N VAL A 87 2.14 -5.20 10.61
CA VAL A 87 2.94 -4.02 10.93
C VAL A 87 4.25 -4.51 11.50
N ALA A 88 5.35 -4.07 10.92
CA ALA A 88 6.68 -4.52 11.30
C ALA A 88 7.64 -3.35 11.46
N THR A 89 8.62 -3.52 12.34
CA THR A 89 9.72 -2.59 12.45
C THR A 89 10.80 -2.95 11.45
N VAL A 90 11.27 -1.97 10.70
CA VAL A 90 12.44 -2.13 9.84
C VAL A 90 13.68 -1.84 10.65
N GLU A 91 14.42 -2.88 11.00
CA GLU A 91 15.65 -2.73 11.80
C GLU A 91 16.82 -2.22 10.98
N ARG A 92 16.86 -2.58 9.70
CA ARG A 92 17.95 -2.23 8.80
C ARG A 92 17.43 -2.10 7.37
N ALA A 93 17.95 -1.11 6.66
CA ALA A 93 17.66 -0.93 5.24
C ALA A 93 18.95 -0.59 4.51
N GLU A 94 19.13 -1.18 3.35
CA GLU A 94 20.24 -0.88 2.43
C GLU A 94 19.69 -0.70 1.04
N SER A 95 20.33 0.16 0.26
CA SER A 95 20.02 0.28 -1.15
C SER A 95 21.31 0.30 -1.96
N HIS A 96 21.26 -0.30 -3.13
CA HIS A 96 22.35 -0.28 -4.10
C HIS A 96 21.77 0.02 -5.47
N ARG A 97 22.39 0.93 -6.17
CA ARG A 97 22.04 1.26 -7.55
C ARG A 97 23.32 1.30 -8.37
N ARG A 98 23.32 0.53 -9.45
CA ARG A 98 24.42 0.65 -10.39
C ARG A 98 24.32 1.99 -11.09
N PRO A 99 25.45 2.69 -11.33
CA PRO A 99 25.42 3.91 -12.12
C PRO A 99 24.82 3.62 -13.49
N THR A 100 23.89 4.46 -13.94
CA THR A 100 23.36 4.37 -15.29
C THR A 100 24.40 4.96 -16.23
N THR A 101 24.98 4.15 -17.11
CA THR A 101 25.84 4.63 -18.17
C THR A 101 24.99 4.94 -19.38
N MET A 102 24.90 6.22 -19.73
CA MET A 102 24.30 6.59 -21.01
C MET A 102 25.30 6.29 -22.11
N VAL A 103 24.95 5.32 -22.96
CA VAL A 103 25.68 5.07 -24.19
C VAL A 103 25.04 5.90 -25.29
N THR A 104 25.78 6.86 -25.76
CA THR A 104 25.36 7.67 -26.89
C THR A 104 25.90 7.05 -28.17
#